data_61a81d05cda33332a3454c4a674edabe
#
_entry.id   61a81d05cda33332a3454c4a674edabe
#
_cell.length_a   1.000
_cell.length_b   1.000
_cell.length_c   1.000
_cell.angle_alpha   90.00
_cell.angle_beta   90.00
_cell.angle_gamma   90.00
#
_symmetry.space_group_name_H-M   'P 1'
#
loop_
_entity.id
_entity.type
_entity.pdbx_description
1 polymer ?
#
loop_
_entity_poly.entity_id
_entity_poly.type
_entity_poly.pdbx_seq_one_letter_code
_entity_poly.pdbx_strand_id
1 'polypeptide(L)'
;MNAQDVNLSNCDREPIHQLGRIQAFGALIAVNADWFAAHLSTNLEDIFGVGRTLEIGDRLSSLFARPALEELRSSAAALSGKDQVERLFGIDLFDDETLYDCALHSSGANTVIEVEPH
;
A
#
# COMPACT_ATOMS: atom_id res chain seq x y z
N MET A 1 9.23 16.56 16.99
CA MET A 1 9.30 15.96 16.62
C MET A 1 9.35 15.46 16.38
N ASN A 2 9.18 15.77 16.44
CA ASN A 2 9.32 15.03 16.05
C ASN A 2 9.21 14.47 15.72
N ALA A 3 8.99 14.70 15.77
CA ALA A 3 9.01 13.91 15.36
C ALA A 3 8.93 13.54 15.02
N GLN A 4 8.85 13.72 15.15
CA GLN A 4 8.91 13.15 14.69
C GLN A 4 8.96 12.95 14.20
N ASP A 5 8.90 13.50 14.34
CA ASP A 5 9.14 13.12 13.78
C ASP A 5 9.45 12.99 13.25
N VAL A 6 9.43 13.38 13.29
CA VAL A 6 9.75 12.99 12.75
C VAL A 6 10.06 12.72 12.33
N ASN A 7 10.07 13.00 12.20
CA ASN A 7 10.41 12.58 11.72
C ASN A 7 10.65 12.48 11.25
N LEU A 8 10.53 12.83 11.15
CA LEU A 8 10.77 12.59 10.62
C LEU A 8 11.11 12.65 10.01
N SER A 9 11.17 12.98 9.96
CA SER A 9 11.46 12.90 9.34
C SER A 9 11.55 12.92 8.67
N ASN A 10 11.44 13.10 8.50
CA ASN A 10 11.48 12.98 7.81
C ASN A 10 11.32 13.28 7.14
N CYS A 11 11.01 13.77 7.08
CA CYS A 11 10.76 13.95 6.47
C CYS A 11 10.75 14.39 5.72
N ASP A 12 10.57 14.72 5.42
CA ASP A 12 10.48 15.10 4.55
C ASP A 12 10.30 14.60 3.82
N ARG A 13 10.26 14.63 4.01
CA ARG A 13 9.95 13.84 3.35
C ARG A 13 8.79 13.62 2.62
N GLU A 14 8.38 12.82 2.62
CA GLU A 14 7.43 12.17 1.84
C GLU A 14 6.07 12.74 1.92
N PRO A 15 5.48 13.20 0.87
CA PRO A 15 4.20 13.89 0.93
C PRO A 15 2.98 12.98 0.85
N ILE A 16 3.10 11.71 1.05
CA ILE A 16 1.96 10.82 0.98
C ILE A 16 1.12 10.97 2.24
N HIS A 17 -0.16 11.23 2.05
CA HIS A 17 -1.11 11.34 3.15
C HIS A 17 -1.88 10.06 3.30
N GLN A 18 -2.09 9.64 4.52
CA GLN A 18 -2.87 8.47 4.82
C GLN A 18 -4.26 8.89 5.16
N LEU A 19 -5.24 8.47 4.40
CA LEU A 19 -6.59 8.85 4.64
C LEU A 19 -7.20 8.16 5.84
N GLY A 20 -6.88 6.96 6.05
CA GLY A 20 -7.23 6.36 7.29
C GLY A 20 -5.98 6.31 8.05
N ARG A 21 -5.74 6.34 9.10
CA ARG A 21 -4.54 6.24 9.80
C ARG A 21 -4.01 4.83 9.67
N ILE A 22 -2.81 4.68 9.20
CA ILE A 22 -2.18 3.38 9.17
C ILE A 22 -1.81 3.00 10.58
N GLN A 23 -2.24 1.85 11.00
CA GLN A 23 -1.90 1.35 12.31
C GLN A 23 -0.45 0.91 12.30
N ALA A 24 0.13 0.76 13.49
CA ALA A 24 1.52 0.32 13.61
C ALA A 24 1.75 -1.02 12.95
N PHE A 25 0.70 -1.81 12.80
CA PHE A 25 0.79 -3.14 12.20
C PHE A 25 0.36 -3.18 10.73
N GLY A 26 0.18 -2.03 10.12
CA GLY A 26 -0.18 -1.97 8.71
C GLY A 26 1.00 -1.59 7.85
N ALA A 27 0.89 -1.85 6.56
CA ALA A 27 1.92 -1.54 5.58
C ALA A 27 1.37 -0.58 4.54
N LEU A 28 2.25 0.18 3.89
CA LEU A 28 1.86 1.12 2.86
C LEU A 28 2.70 0.88 1.62
N ILE A 29 2.03 0.80 0.47
CA ILE A 29 2.67 0.69 -0.84
C ILE A 29 2.04 1.75 -1.73
N ALA A 30 2.87 2.58 -2.36
CA ALA A 30 2.38 3.51 -3.37
C ALA A 30 2.92 3.08 -4.72
N VAL A 31 2.04 3.06 -5.72
CA VAL A 31 2.42 2.64 -7.06
C VAL A 31 2.18 3.77 -8.05
N ASN A 32 2.99 3.81 -9.09
CA ASN A 32 2.81 4.80 -10.15
C ASN A 32 1.75 4.30 -11.14
N ALA A 33 1.58 5.02 -12.25
CA ALA A 33 0.55 4.68 -13.22
C ALA A 33 0.74 3.30 -13.85
N ASP A 34 1.97 2.81 -13.88
CA ASP A 34 2.27 1.50 -14.44
C ASP A 34 2.32 0.40 -13.38
N TRP A 35 1.95 0.73 -12.16
CA TRP A 35 1.92 -0.19 -11.02
C TRP A 35 3.28 -0.71 -10.62
N PHE A 36 4.31 0.12 -10.80
CA PHE A 36 5.61 -0.10 -10.18
C PHE A 36 5.63 0.57 -8.81
N ALA A 37 6.31 -0.03 -7.86
CA ALA A 37 6.41 0.50 -6.51
C ALA A 37 7.16 1.83 -6.54
N ALA A 38 6.52 2.88 -6.06
CA ALA A 38 7.10 4.21 -5.98
C ALA A 38 7.50 4.58 -4.56
N HIS A 39 6.75 4.10 -3.57
CA HIS A 39 7.05 4.28 -2.16
C HIS A 39 6.64 3.06 -1.40
N LEU A 40 7.41 2.72 -0.38
CA LEU A 40 7.15 1.53 0.44
C LEU A 40 7.42 1.86 1.89
N SER A 41 6.55 1.39 2.78
CA SER A 41 6.85 1.46 4.21
C SER A 41 7.91 0.42 4.54
N THR A 42 8.59 0.61 5.65
CA THR A 42 9.73 -0.25 6.00
C THR A 42 9.30 -1.55 6.67
N ASN A 43 8.01 -1.73 6.91
CA ASN A 43 7.52 -2.86 7.67
C ASN A 43 6.82 -3.92 6.83
N LEU A 44 7.15 -4.01 5.54
CA LEU A 44 6.47 -4.97 4.67
C LEU A 44 6.64 -6.40 5.17
N GLU A 45 7.86 -6.78 5.53
CA GLU A 45 8.09 -8.14 6.00
C GLU A 45 7.45 -8.41 7.34
N ASP A 46 7.27 -7.37 8.16
CA ASP A 46 6.57 -7.56 9.43
C ASP A 46 5.11 -7.90 9.21
N ILE A 47 4.53 -7.37 8.15
CA ILE A 47 3.11 -7.56 7.88
C ILE A 47 2.89 -8.80 7.01
N PHE A 48 3.74 -9.02 6.02
CA PHE A 48 3.55 -10.07 5.02
C PHE A 48 4.32 -11.35 5.32
N GLY A 49 5.39 -11.25 6.10
CA GLY A 49 6.22 -12.41 6.39
C GLY A 49 7.61 -12.24 5.79
N VAL A 50 8.56 -12.97 6.36
CA VAL A 50 9.95 -12.89 5.95
C VAL A 50 10.07 -13.24 4.47
N GLY A 51 10.82 -12.41 3.74
CA GLY A 51 11.03 -12.61 2.32
C GLY A 51 9.97 -12.00 1.44
N ARG A 52 8.88 -11.49 2.01
CA ARG A 52 7.80 -10.89 1.23
C ARG A 52 7.93 -9.38 1.27
N THR A 53 8.75 -8.86 0.39
CA THR A 53 9.00 -7.43 0.32
C THR A 53 9.20 -7.01 -1.12
N LEU A 54 9.28 -5.70 -1.33
CA LEU A 54 9.48 -5.10 -2.64
C LEU A 54 10.56 -4.04 -2.52
N GLU A 55 11.13 -3.67 -3.65
CA GLU A 55 12.01 -2.52 -3.74
C GLU A 55 11.37 -1.49 -4.66
N ILE A 56 11.78 -0.25 -4.51
CA ILE A 56 11.30 0.83 -5.38
C ILE A 56 11.62 0.45 -6.82
N GLY A 57 10.61 0.55 -7.68
CA GLY A 57 10.74 0.17 -9.08
C GLY A 57 10.27 -1.24 -9.39
N ASP A 58 10.02 -2.05 -8.38
CA ASP A 58 9.51 -3.40 -8.61
C ASP A 58 8.05 -3.36 -9.02
N ARG A 59 7.66 -4.32 -9.84
CA ARG A 59 6.25 -4.50 -10.16
C ARG A 59 5.56 -5.21 -9.00
N LEU A 60 4.34 -4.79 -8.71
CA LEU A 60 3.58 -5.47 -7.67
C LEU A 60 3.29 -6.94 -8.04
N SER A 61 3.30 -7.26 -9.31
CA SER A 61 3.09 -8.64 -9.73
C SER A 61 4.22 -9.56 -9.32
N SER A 62 5.36 -9.01 -8.89
CA SER A 62 6.45 -9.83 -8.38
C SER A 62 6.23 -10.27 -6.94
N LEU A 63 5.23 -9.68 -6.27
CA LEU A 63 4.94 -10.06 -4.89
C LEU A 63 3.53 -10.61 -4.73
N PHE A 64 2.53 -9.94 -5.28
CA PHE A 64 1.12 -10.31 -5.07
C PHE A 64 0.64 -11.29 -6.13
N ALA A 65 -0.25 -12.19 -5.74
CA ALA A 65 -0.87 -13.12 -6.65
C ALA A 65 -1.74 -12.37 -7.65
N ARG A 66 -1.87 -12.95 -8.84
CA ARG A 66 -2.57 -12.28 -9.94
C ARG A 66 -4.02 -11.94 -9.64
N PRO A 67 -4.83 -12.84 -9.07
CA PRO A 67 -6.23 -12.47 -8.80
C PRO A 67 -6.35 -11.30 -7.84
N ALA A 68 -5.50 -11.27 -6.81
CA ALA A 68 -5.51 -10.16 -5.86
C ALA A 68 -5.09 -8.87 -6.54
N LEU A 69 -4.07 -8.93 -7.38
CA LEU A 69 -3.58 -7.76 -8.07
C LEU A 69 -4.65 -7.20 -9.00
N GLU A 70 -5.38 -8.06 -9.69
CA GLU A 70 -6.45 -7.61 -10.57
C GLU A 70 -7.55 -6.93 -9.78
N GLU A 71 -7.86 -7.45 -8.60
CA GLU A 71 -8.87 -6.83 -7.76
C GLU A 71 -8.43 -5.46 -7.28
N LEU A 72 -7.17 -5.33 -6.88
CA LEU A 72 -6.63 -4.04 -6.48
C LEU A 72 -6.67 -3.04 -7.63
N ARG A 73 -6.29 -3.47 -8.82
CA ARG A 73 -6.29 -2.57 -9.97
C ARG A 73 -7.70 -2.15 -10.37
N SER A 74 -8.65 -3.05 -10.28
CA SER A 74 -10.04 -2.71 -10.54
C SER A 74 -10.54 -1.66 -9.57
N SER A 75 -10.24 -1.83 -8.30
CA SER A 75 -10.66 -0.87 -7.29
C SER A 75 -9.99 0.47 -7.49
N ALA A 76 -8.72 0.47 -7.87
CA ALA A 76 -8.01 1.72 -8.13
C ALA A 76 -8.64 2.45 -9.31
N ALA A 77 -9.07 1.71 -10.32
CA ALA A 77 -9.69 2.32 -11.48
C ALA A 77 -11.04 2.97 -11.14
N ALA A 78 -11.66 2.55 -10.06
CA ALA A 78 -12.92 3.14 -9.62
C ALA A 78 -12.73 4.45 -8.86
N LEU A 79 -11.50 4.78 -8.48
CA LEU A 79 -11.24 6.05 -7.79
C LEU A 79 -11.42 7.19 -8.77
N SER A 80 -12.30 8.13 -8.45
CA SER A 80 -12.59 9.23 -9.35
C SER A 80 -12.29 10.60 -8.77
N GLY A 81 -11.80 10.64 -7.54
CA GLY A 81 -11.47 11.90 -6.92
C GLY A 81 -10.45 11.69 -5.83
N LYS A 82 -9.74 12.76 -5.48
CA LYS A 82 -8.64 12.61 -4.54
C LYS A 82 -9.09 12.37 -3.11
N ASP A 83 -10.37 12.58 -2.83
CA ASP A 83 -10.85 12.32 -1.47
C ASP A 83 -11.54 10.97 -1.35
N GLN A 84 -11.50 10.18 -2.40
CA GLN A 84 -12.14 8.87 -2.39
C GLN A 84 -11.21 7.81 -1.84
N VAL A 85 -11.79 6.87 -1.13
CA VAL A 85 -11.08 5.68 -0.64
C VAL A 85 -11.90 4.47 -1.03
N GLU A 86 -11.24 3.50 -1.66
CA GLU A 86 -11.84 2.20 -1.94
C GLU A 86 -11.31 1.22 -0.93
N ARG A 87 -12.21 0.47 -0.30
CA ARG A 87 -11.81 -0.50 0.71
C ARG A 87 -12.16 -1.90 0.26
N LEU A 88 -11.22 -2.80 0.44
CA LEU A 88 -11.40 -4.21 0.12
C LEU A 88 -11.09 -5.01 1.37
N PHE A 89 -11.93 -5.98 1.67
CA PHE A 89 -11.77 -6.76 2.89
C PHE A 89 -11.54 -8.23 2.54
N GLY A 90 -10.64 -8.87 3.27
CA GLY A 90 -10.42 -10.30 3.13
C GLY A 90 -9.80 -10.69 1.80
N ILE A 91 -8.74 -10.00 1.39
CA ILE A 91 -8.07 -10.25 0.12
C ILE A 91 -6.91 -11.22 0.35
N ASP A 92 -6.85 -12.28 -0.44
CA ASP A 92 -5.77 -13.25 -0.38
C ASP A 92 -4.64 -12.77 -1.29
N LEU A 93 -3.74 -11.97 -0.74
CA LEU A 93 -2.71 -11.30 -1.54
C LEU A 93 -1.68 -12.25 -2.10
N PHE A 94 -1.45 -13.39 -1.46
CA PHE A 94 -0.37 -14.29 -1.82
C PHE A 94 -0.84 -15.67 -2.25
N ASP A 95 -2.16 -15.85 -2.35
CA ASP A 95 -2.75 -17.14 -2.70
C ASP A 95 -2.33 -18.23 -1.70
N ASP A 96 -2.34 -17.88 -0.43
CA ASP A 96 -1.97 -18.80 0.65
C ASP A 96 -3.01 -18.84 1.77
N GLU A 97 -4.21 -18.28 1.51
CA GLU A 97 -5.33 -18.28 2.42
C GLU A 97 -5.15 -17.34 3.63
N THR A 98 -4.11 -16.55 3.65
CA THR A 98 -3.98 -15.49 4.65
C THR A 98 -4.60 -14.23 4.06
N LEU A 99 -5.52 -13.64 4.80
CA LEU A 99 -6.33 -12.54 4.25
C LEU A 99 -5.88 -11.20 4.81
N TYR A 100 -6.06 -10.18 3.99
CA TYR A 100 -5.69 -8.82 4.35
C TYR A 100 -6.81 -7.87 3.96
N ASP A 101 -6.86 -6.74 4.65
CA ASP A 101 -7.77 -5.64 4.29
C ASP A 101 -6.94 -4.54 3.64
N CYS A 102 -7.47 -3.97 2.58
CA CYS A 102 -6.75 -2.97 1.81
C CYS A 102 -7.60 -1.72 1.67
N ALA A 103 -6.96 -0.56 1.73
CA ALA A 103 -7.61 0.71 1.43
C ALA A 103 -6.78 1.41 0.37
N LEU A 104 -7.42 1.87 -0.68
CA LEU A 104 -6.75 2.51 -1.81
C LEU A 104 -7.22 3.94 -1.95
N HIS A 105 -6.28 4.84 -2.23
CA HIS A 105 -6.62 6.21 -2.55
C HIS A 105 -5.55 6.81 -3.47
N SER A 106 -5.88 7.92 -4.08
CA SER A 106 -4.96 8.60 -4.99
C SER A 106 -4.12 9.61 -4.23
N SER A 107 -2.86 9.71 -4.59
CA SER A 107 -1.96 10.72 -4.05
C SER A 107 -1.12 11.24 -5.22
N GLY A 108 -1.49 12.40 -5.76
CA GLY A 108 -0.86 12.91 -6.95
C GLY A 108 -1.09 11.96 -8.11
N ALA A 109 -0.03 11.53 -8.76
CA ALA A 109 -0.12 10.59 -9.86
C ALA A 109 -0.06 9.14 -9.39
N ASN A 110 0.08 8.92 -8.09
CA ASN A 110 0.25 7.58 -7.54
C ASN A 110 -1.04 7.07 -6.92
N THR A 111 -1.12 5.75 -6.79
CA THR A 111 -2.16 5.10 -6.02
C THR A 111 -1.52 4.55 -4.75
N VAL A 112 -2.09 4.88 -3.62
CA VAL A 112 -1.59 4.42 -2.32
C VAL A 112 -2.45 3.26 -1.85
N ILE A 113 -1.80 2.19 -1.44
CA ILE A 113 -2.47 0.99 -0.94
C ILE A 113 -2.02 0.79 0.49
N GLU A 114 -2.97 0.88 1.42
CA GLU A 114 -2.72 0.62 2.83
C GLU A 114 -3.22 -0.78 3.12
N VAL A 115 -2.37 -1.62 3.69
CA VAL A 115 -2.67 -3.03 3.89
C VAL A 115 -2.53 -3.37 5.36
N GLU A 116 -3.50 -4.07 5.91
CA GLU A 116 -3.40 -4.58 7.27
C GLU A 116 -3.95 -6.00 7.32
N PRO A 117 -3.54 -6.77 8.32
CA PRO A 117 -4.09 -8.12 8.48
C PRO A 117 -5.60 -8.05 8.68
N HIS A 118 -6.28 -9.00 8.09
CA HIS A 118 -7.74 -9.05 8.15
C HIS A 118 -8.20 -9.48 9.54
#